data_7d1a58e17dbfe4ca75f440c22677f07b
#
_entry.id   7d1a58e17dbfe4ca75f440c22677f07b
#
_cell.length_a   1.000
_cell.length_b   1.000
_cell.length_c   1.000
_cell.angle_alpha   90.00
_cell.angle_beta   90.00
_cell.angle_gamma   90.00
#
_symmetry.space_group_name_H-M   'P 1'
#
loop_
_entity.id
_entity.type
_entity.pdbx_description
1 polymer ?
#
loop_
_entity_poly.entity_id
_entity_poly.type
_entity_poly.pdbx_seq_one_letter_code
_entity_poly.pdbx_strand_id
1 'polypeptide(L)'
;METQLTSPAPFRASALALMASRFNVEPTKLHETLKNTVFKGASDSEMMTLVVVANEYGLNPLTKEIYAFPAKGGGIVPVVSIDGWIHLANSHPQMDGVDFEFAHDADGKLVSCTCIIHRKDRSRPVKVTEYLAECRRGTEPWKMEHRMLRHKALIQCSRVAFGFSGIVDDEEAATLRDVTPPPAAVIPTTVEKPKKATRPAKEEPVEESQPEESPHVTLGKLISDNQLTAGDVLDAAEQGGIFLDTAIPLIDQPEDVVREILTSWDAIVAMMKGGAK
;
A
#
# COMPACT_ATOMS: atom_id res chain seq x y z
N MET A 1 -18.21 40.26 -36.79
CA MET A 1 -17.29 39.27 -36.23
C MET A 1 -17.95 38.70 -34.99
N GLU A 2 -18.67 37.59 -35.13
CA GLU A 2 -19.29 36.90 -33.98
C GLU A 2 -18.25 36.01 -33.32
N THR A 3 -17.97 36.29 -32.06
CA THR A 3 -17.10 35.47 -31.22
C THR A 3 -17.88 34.22 -30.83
N GLN A 4 -17.57 33.09 -31.45
CA GLN A 4 -18.08 31.77 -31.02
C GLN A 4 -17.54 31.48 -29.60
N LEU A 5 -18.45 31.51 -28.64
CA LEU A 5 -18.23 30.97 -27.29
C LEU A 5 -18.05 29.46 -27.44
N THR A 6 -16.83 28.99 -27.27
CA THR A 6 -16.54 27.55 -27.16
C THR A 6 -17.28 27.01 -25.93
N SER A 7 -18.19 26.06 -26.16
CA SER A 7 -18.87 25.31 -25.11
C SER A 7 -17.83 24.70 -24.17
N PRO A 8 -17.98 24.85 -22.83
CA PRO A 8 -17.06 24.20 -21.88
C PRO A 8 -17.09 22.70 -22.09
N ALA A 9 -15.90 22.08 -22.07
CA ALA A 9 -15.78 20.62 -22.17
C ALA A 9 -16.69 19.93 -21.13
N PRO A 10 -17.33 18.80 -21.46
CA PRO A 10 -18.26 18.14 -20.54
C PRO A 10 -17.51 17.79 -19.24
N PHE A 11 -18.09 18.21 -18.13
CA PHE A 11 -17.57 17.94 -16.79
C PHE A 11 -17.46 16.41 -16.62
N ARG A 12 -16.25 15.88 -16.51
CA ARG A 12 -16.07 14.43 -16.24
C ARG A 12 -16.65 14.13 -14.88
N ALA A 13 -17.61 13.19 -14.84
CA ALA A 13 -18.17 12.72 -13.58
C ALA A 13 -17.04 12.25 -12.62
N SER A 14 -17.15 12.56 -11.33
CA SER A 14 -16.19 12.10 -10.34
C SER A 14 -16.17 10.56 -10.27
N ALA A 15 -15.06 9.95 -9.87
CA ALA A 15 -14.96 8.50 -9.72
C ALA A 15 -16.05 7.93 -8.81
N LEU A 16 -16.41 8.67 -7.75
CA LEU A 16 -17.51 8.30 -6.86
C LEU A 16 -18.88 8.35 -7.57
N ALA A 17 -19.12 9.36 -8.40
CA ALA A 17 -20.37 9.48 -9.17
C ALA A 17 -20.49 8.36 -10.21
N LEU A 18 -19.39 7.95 -10.85
CA LEU A 18 -19.35 6.79 -11.75
C LEU A 18 -19.71 5.50 -11.02
N MET A 19 -19.13 5.26 -9.85
CA MET A 19 -19.44 4.09 -9.03
C MET A 19 -20.89 4.12 -8.55
N ALA A 20 -21.38 5.26 -8.10
CA ALA A 20 -22.75 5.46 -7.65
C ALA A 20 -23.76 5.16 -8.76
N SER A 21 -23.49 5.61 -9.98
CA SER A 21 -24.29 5.29 -11.15
C SER A 21 -24.31 3.79 -11.44
N ARG A 22 -23.15 3.10 -11.31
CA ARG A 22 -23.04 1.65 -11.50
C ARG A 22 -23.91 0.85 -10.54
N PHE A 23 -24.05 1.32 -9.30
CA PHE A 23 -24.84 0.67 -8.26
C PHE A 23 -26.27 1.23 -8.15
N ASN A 24 -26.62 2.20 -8.97
CA ASN A 24 -27.93 2.90 -8.95
C ASN A 24 -28.23 3.48 -7.55
N VAL A 25 -27.25 4.12 -6.94
CA VAL A 25 -27.36 4.81 -5.64
C VAL A 25 -26.93 6.25 -5.77
N GLU A 26 -27.35 7.07 -4.83
CA GLU A 26 -26.98 8.48 -4.75
C GLU A 26 -25.52 8.60 -4.24
N PRO A 27 -24.65 9.47 -4.85
CA PRO A 27 -23.22 9.55 -4.53
C PRO A 27 -22.89 9.83 -3.07
N THR A 28 -23.66 10.71 -2.39
CA THR A 28 -23.41 11.00 -0.97
C THR A 28 -23.73 9.80 -0.08
N LYS A 29 -24.81 9.07 -0.37
CA LYS A 29 -25.15 7.84 0.35
C LYS A 29 -24.12 6.74 0.12
N LEU A 30 -23.60 6.62 -1.11
CA LEU A 30 -22.53 5.68 -1.39
C LEU A 30 -21.27 6.03 -0.60
N HIS A 31 -20.87 7.30 -0.58
CA HIS A 31 -19.74 7.80 0.21
C HIS A 31 -19.87 7.41 1.68
N GLU A 32 -20.99 7.76 2.32
CA GLU A 32 -21.25 7.43 3.71
C GLU A 32 -21.23 5.91 3.96
N THR A 33 -21.83 5.13 3.07
CA THR A 33 -21.84 3.67 3.19
C THR A 33 -20.44 3.09 3.11
N LEU A 34 -19.64 3.50 2.13
CA LEU A 34 -18.26 3.06 1.97
C LEU A 34 -17.43 3.44 3.21
N LYS A 35 -17.53 4.68 3.67
CA LYS A 35 -16.81 5.18 4.84
C LYS A 35 -17.14 4.39 6.11
N ASN A 36 -18.41 4.05 6.31
CA ASN A 36 -18.87 3.38 7.53
C ASN A 36 -18.70 1.85 7.50
N THR A 37 -18.56 1.23 6.33
CA THR A 37 -18.53 -0.24 6.20
C THR A 37 -17.17 -0.77 5.73
N VAL A 38 -16.66 -0.25 4.63
CA VAL A 38 -15.47 -0.77 3.96
C VAL A 38 -14.20 -0.03 4.39
N PHE A 39 -14.31 1.28 4.63
CA PHE A 39 -13.16 2.19 4.85
C PHE A 39 -13.15 2.83 6.24
N LYS A 40 -13.54 2.10 7.26
CA LYS A 40 -13.48 2.61 8.65
C LYS A 40 -12.04 3.04 8.98
N GLY A 41 -11.88 4.32 9.33
CA GLY A 41 -10.59 4.88 9.72
C GLY A 41 -9.68 5.32 8.56
N ALA A 42 -10.07 5.09 7.30
CA ALA A 42 -9.32 5.61 6.17
C ALA A 42 -9.66 7.08 5.88
N SER A 43 -8.71 7.83 5.36
CA SER A 43 -8.92 9.19 4.85
C SER A 43 -9.78 9.18 3.58
N ASP A 44 -10.37 10.33 3.24
CA ASP A 44 -11.16 10.47 2.01
C ASP A 44 -10.28 10.26 0.75
N SER A 45 -9.01 10.69 0.81
CA SER A 45 -8.05 10.48 -0.27
C SER A 45 -7.77 9.00 -0.53
N GLU A 46 -7.57 8.21 0.53
CA GLU A 46 -7.37 6.77 0.43
C GLU A 46 -8.61 6.05 -0.09
N MET A 47 -9.78 6.41 0.40
CA MET A 47 -11.04 5.89 -0.11
C MET A 47 -11.21 6.22 -1.60
N MET A 48 -10.93 7.46 -2.02
CA MET A 48 -11.02 7.86 -3.42
C MET A 48 -10.03 7.10 -4.30
N THR A 49 -8.81 6.85 -3.83
CA THR A 49 -7.82 6.03 -4.55
C THR A 49 -8.38 4.64 -4.85
N LEU A 50 -8.98 3.98 -3.84
CA LEU A 50 -9.57 2.66 -4.05
C LEU A 50 -10.81 2.72 -4.96
N VAL A 51 -11.65 3.76 -4.86
CA VAL A 51 -12.81 3.96 -5.75
C VAL A 51 -12.36 4.09 -7.21
N VAL A 52 -11.25 4.79 -7.48
CA VAL A 52 -10.67 4.89 -8.83
C VAL A 52 -10.24 3.53 -9.34
N VAL A 53 -9.47 2.77 -8.54
CA VAL A 53 -8.99 1.43 -8.90
C VAL A 53 -10.17 0.46 -9.10
N ALA A 54 -11.16 0.50 -8.20
CA ALA A 54 -12.36 -0.32 -8.31
C ALA A 54 -13.18 -0.03 -9.58
N ASN A 55 -13.25 1.24 -10.00
CA ASN A 55 -13.91 1.61 -11.26
C ASN A 55 -13.13 1.13 -12.48
N GLU A 56 -11.80 1.26 -12.47
CA GLU A 56 -10.94 0.82 -13.57
C GLU A 56 -11.14 -0.67 -13.86
N TYR A 57 -11.23 -1.47 -12.80
CA TYR A 57 -11.38 -2.92 -12.90
C TYR A 57 -12.85 -3.41 -12.84
N GLY A 58 -13.83 -2.54 -12.72
CA GLY A 58 -15.22 -2.96 -12.59
C GLY A 58 -15.56 -3.68 -11.28
N LEU A 59 -14.69 -3.64 -10.27
CA LEU A 59 -14.85 -4.35 -9.00
C LEU A 59 -15.83 -3.67 -8.03
N ASN A 60 -16.42 -4.47 -7.15
CA ASN A 60 -17.38 -4.00 -6.17
C ASN A 60 -16.79 -4.05 -4.74
N PRO A 61 -16.52 -2.90 -4.11
CA PRO A 61 -16.00 -2.86 -2.75
C PRO A 61 -17.04 -3.29 -1.69
N LEU A 62 -18.35 -3.15 -1.96
CA LEU A 62 -19.40 -3.54 -1.02
C LEU A 62 -19.51 -5.07 -0.88
N THR A 63 -19.23 -5.82 -1.96
CA THR A 63 -19.15 -7.29 -1.93
C THR A 63 -17.77 -7.81 -1.55
N LYS A 64 -16.84 -6.91 -1.22
CA LYS A 64 -15.45 -7.23 -0.89
C LYS A 64 -14.66 -7.89 -2.05
N GLU A 65 -15.05 -7.64 -3.29
CA GLU A 65 -14.22 -8.03 -4.43
C GLU A 65 -12.89 -7.28 -4.44
N ILE A 66 -12.91 -6.02 -3.97
CA ILE A 66 -11.72 -5.21 -3.73
C ILE A 66 -11.84 -4.50 -2.39
N TYR A 67 -10.73 -4.38 -1.69
CA TYR A 67 -10.58 -3.65 -0.43
C TYR A 67 -9.15 -3.13 -0.31
N ALA A 68 -8.81 -2.48 0.79
CA ALA A 68 -7.46 -1.94 0.96
C ALA A 68 -6.93 -2.20 2.35
N PHE A 69 -5.60 -2.31 2.42
CA PHE A 69 -4.87 -2.26 3.67
C PHE A 69 -4.04 -0.99 3.78
N PRO A 70 -3.85 -0.44 4.98
CA PRO A 70 -2.89 0.63 5.20
C PRO A 70 -1.48 0.17 4.80
N ALA A 71 -0.78 1.00 4.00
CA ALA A 71 0.62 0.78 3.67
C ALA A 71 1.52 1.30 4.78
N LYS A 72 2.67 0.65 5.03
CA LYS A 72 3.72 1.24 5.87
C LYS A 72 4.27 2.48 5.14
N GLY A 73 4.27 3.62 5.82
CA GLY A 73 4.70 4.90 5.22
C GLY A 73 3.57 5.74 4.66
N GLY A 74 2.32 5.38 4.93
CA GLY A 74 1.11 6.11 4.51
C GLY A 74 0.52 5.64 3.19
N GLY A 75 -0.78 5.94 3.00
CA GLY A 75 -1.53 5.48 1.83
C GLY A 75 -2.09 4.07 2.00
N ILE A 76 -2.57 3.51 0.90
CA ILE A 76 -3.21 2.19 0.88
C ILE A 76 -2.62 1.28 -0.20
N VAL A 77 -2.70 -0.03 0.05
CA VAL A 77 -2.46 -1.08 -0.94
C VAL A 77 -3.82 -1.66 -1.36
N PRO A 78 -4.25 -1.48 -2.62
CA PRO A 78 -5.46 -2.10 -3.15
C PRO A 78 -5.28 -3.62 -3.22
N VAL A 79 -6.22 -4.35 -2.64
CA VAL A 79 -6.22 -5.82 -2.57
C VAL A 79 -7.48 -6.35 -3.22
N VAL A 80 -7.32 -7.31 -4.10
CA VAL A 80 -8.42 -7.99 -4.79
C VAL A 80 -8.57 -9.38 -4.20
N SER A 81 -9.78 -9.69 -3.70
CA SER A 81 -10.11 -11.02 -3.19
C SER A 81 -10.13 -12.06 -4.31
N ILE A 82 -10.16 -13.34 -3.94
CA ILE A 82 -10.29 -14.41 -4.95
C ILE A 82 -11.57 -14.24 -5.78
N ASP A 83 -12.67 -13.80 -5.17
CA ASP A 83 -13.93 -13.55 -5.88
C ASP A 83 -13.78 -12.39 -6.88
N GLY A 84 -13.05 -11.35 -6.50
CA GLY A 84 -12.68 -10.26 -7.41
C GLY A 84 -11.80 -10.75 -8.57
N TRP A 85 -10.81 -11.59 -8.34
CA TRP A 85 -9.98 -12.16 -9.41
C TRP A 85 -10.79 -13.06 -10.36
N ILE A 86 -11.73 -13.85 -9.83
CA ILE A 86 -12.65 -14.66 -10.62
C ILE A 86 -13.55 -13.75 -11.45
N HIS A 87 -14.07 -12.66 -10.87
CA HIS A 87 -14.86 -11.66 -11.58
C HIS A 87 -14.06 -11.03 -12.72
N LEU A 88 -12.84 -10.57 -12.47
CA LEU A 88 -11.94 -9.98 -13.47
C LEU A 88 -11.70 -10.91 -14.65
N ALA A 89 -11.34 -12.16 -14.37
CA ALA A 89 -11.08 -13.15 -15.41
C ALA A 89 -12.33 -13.44 -16.25
N ASN A 90 -13.48 -13.70 -15.62
CA ASN A 90 -14.71 -14.06 -16.31
C ASN A 90 -15.35 -12.88 -17.06
N SER A 91 -15.16 -11.65 -16.58
CA SER A 91 -15.70 -10.44 -17.23
C SER A 91 -14.87 -9.98 -18.43
N HIS A 92 -13.65 -10.51 -18.59
CA HIS A 92 -12.79 -10.09 -19.68
C HIS A 92 -13.35 -10.58 -21.03
N PRO A 93 -13.51 -9.71 -22.06
CA PRO A 93 -14.16 -10.07 -23.34
C PRO A 93 -13.50 -11.24 -24.07
N GLN A 94 -12.20 -11.42 -23.87
CA GLN A 94 -11.41 -12.49 -24.51
C GLN A 94 -11.31 -13.77 -23.69
N MET A 95 -11.96 -13.83 -22.52
CA MET A 95 -12.02 -15.06 -21.75
C MET A 95 -12.87 -16.10 -22.51
N ASP A 96 -12.30 -17.30 -22.73
CA ASP A 96 -12.97 -18.44 -23.36
C ASP A 96 -13.20 -19.56 -22.35
N GLY A 97 -12.15 -19.94 -21.61
CA GLY A 97 -12.26 -20.97 -20.58
C GLY A 97 -11.03 -21.02 -19.69
N VAL A 98 -11.15 -21.75 -18.59
CA VAL A 98 -10.07 -22.03 -17.65
C VAL A 98 -10.06 -23.48 -17.24
N ASP A 99 -8.88 -24.10 -17.27
CA ASP A 99 -8.62 -25.45 -16.79
C ASP A 99 -7.55 -25.44 -15.71
N PHE A 100 -7.55 -26.48 -14.87
CA PHE A 100 -6.56 -26.69 -13.83
C PHE A 100 -6.02 -28.10 -13.87
N GLU A 101 -4.69 -28.22 -13.83
CA GLU A 101 -3.97 -29.49 -13.76
C GLU A 101 -3.16 -29.54 -12.46
N PHE A 102 -3.32 -30.60 -11.66
CA PHE A 102 -2.57 -30.81 -10.44
C PHE A 102 -1.50 -31.89 -10.65
N ALA A 103 -0.28 -31.61 -10.17
CA ALA A 103 0.78 -32.61 -10.13
C ALA A 103 1.02 -33.08 -8.69
N HIS A 104 1.29 -34.38 -8.55
CA HIS A 104 1.57 -35.03 -7.28
C HIS A 104 2.92 -35.77 -7.39
N ASP A 105 3.60 -35.93 -6.26
CA ASP A 105 4.83 -36.74 -6.17
C ASP A 105 4.52 -38.24 -6.15
N ALA A 106 5.56 -39.06 -6.01
CA ALA A 106 5.43 -40.53 -5.95
C ALA A 106 4.64 -41.05 -4.73
N ASP A 107 4.56 -40.24 -3.67
CA ASP A 107 3.81 -40.51 -2.44
C ASP A 107 2.36 -40.00 -2.51
N GLY A 108 1.95 -39.39 -3.63
CA GLY A 108 0.63 -38.81 -3.84
C GLY A 108 0.42 -37.44 -3.18
N LYS A 109 1.49 -36.76 -2.74
CA LYS A 109 1.40 -35.44 -2.15
C LYS A 109 1.36 -34.35 -3.25
N LEU A 110 0.56 -33.30 -3.03
CA LEU A 110 0.45 -32.17 -3.94
C LEU A 110 1.81 -31.49 -4.13
N VAL A 111 2.21 -31.25 -5.37
CA VAL A 111 3.45 -30.54 -5.75
C VAL A 111 3.14 -29.22 -6.40
N SER A 112 2.24 -29.19 -7.39
CA SER A 112 1.94 -27.96 -8.14
C SER A 112 0.52 -27.96 -8.67
N CYS A 113 0.07 -26.74 -9.07
CA CYS A 113 -1.15 -26.52 -9.82
C CYS A 113 -0.83 -25.64 -11.03
N THR A 114 -1.21 -26.11 -12.21
CA THR A 114 -1.12 -25.33 -13.46
C THR A 114 -2.51 -24.83 -13.80
N CYS A 115 -2.65 -23.52 -13.91
CA CYS A 115 -3.82 -22.86 -14.49
C CYS A 115 -3.60 -22.65 -15.99
N ILE A 116 -4.63 -22.95 -16.78
CA ILE A 116 -4.62 -22.85 -18.23
C ILE A 116 -5.78 -21.96 -18.63
N ILE A 117 -5.49 -20.75 -19.11
CA ILE A 117 -6.51 -19.83 -19.60
C ILE A 117 -6.54 -19.84 -21.12
N HIS A 118 -7.72 -20.16 -21.67
CA HIS A 118 -8.03 -20.07 -23.07
C HIS A 118 -8.61 -18.70 -23.40
N ARG A 119 -8.11 -18.12 -24.50
CA ARG A 119 -8.59 -16.81 -24.96
C ARG A 119 -9.19 -16.95 -26.36
N LYS A 120 -10.28 -16.22 -26.63
CA LYS A 120 -10.96 -16.18 -27.93
C LYS A 120 -10.12 -15.61 -29.07
N ASP A 121 -9.16 -14.72 -28.74
CA ASP A 121 -8.29 -14.03 -29.71
C ASP A 121 -6.96 -14.72 -29.97
N ARG A 122 -6.69 -15.89 -29.35
CA ARG A 122 -5.42 -16.61 -29.45
C ARG A 122 -5.64 -18.12 -29.55
N SER A 123 -4.88 -18.77 -30.43
CA SER A 123 -4.93 -20.23 -30.62
C SER A 123 -4.17 -20.99 -29.51
N ARG A 124 -3.21 -20.35 -28.83
CA ARG A 124 -2.45 -20.97 -27.76
C ARG A 124 -2.92 -20.46 -26.40
N PRO A 125 -3.21 -21.37 -25.46
CA PRO A 125 -3.58 -20.95 -24.11
C PRO A 125 -2.38 -20.36 -23.35
N VAL A 126 -2.68 -19.53 -22.38
CA VAL A 126 -1.70 -19.08 -21.37
C VAL A 126 -1.67 -20.12 -20.26
N LYS A 127 -0.47 -20.58 -19.89
CA LYS A 127 -0.29 -21.56 -18.81
C LYS A 127 0.65 -20.97 -17.75
N VAL A 128 0.24 -21.06 -16.49
CA VAL A 128 1.06 -20.67 -15.34
C VAL A 128 0.99 -21.77 -14.30
N THR A 129 2.15 -22.20 -13.83
CA THR A 129 2.26 -23.23 -12.79
C THR A 129 2.75 -22.59 -11.50
N GLU A 130 2.04 -22.84 -10.42
CA GLU A 130 2.40 -22.47 -9.07
C GLU A 130 2.78 -23.71 -8.26
N TYR A 131 3.85 -23.60 -7.47
CA TYR A 131 4.40 -24.68 -6.69
C TYR A 131 4.02 -24.55 -5.22
N LEU A 132 3.56 -25.65 -4.62
CA LEU A 132 3.14 -25.65 -3.21
C LEU A 132 4.24 -25.19 -2.27
N ALA A 133 5.49 -25.61 -2.55
CA ALA A 133 6.65 -25.26 -1.73
C ALA A 133 6.92 -23.75 -1.66
N GLU A 134 6.57 -22.99 -2.72
CA GLU A 134 6.76 -21.54 -2.80
C GLU A 134 5.56 -20.79 -2.24
N CYS A 135 4.36 -21.30 -2.45
CA CYS A 135 3.12 -20.61 -2.12
C CYS A 135 2.65 -20.83 -0.68
N ARG A 136 2.92 -22.00 -0.12
CA ARG A 136 2.36 -22.44 1.17
C ARG A 136 2.68 -21.48 2.31
N ARG A 137 1.65 -21.16 3.12
CA ARG A 137 1.76 -20.34 4.34
C ARG A 137 1.21 -21.12 5.54
N GLY A 138 1.63 -20.74 6.74
CA GLY A 138 1.16 -21.33 8.00
C GLY A 138 -0.22 -20.86 8.46
N THR A 139 -1.09 -20.38 7.56
CA THR A 139 -2.41 -19.86 7.89
C THR A 139 -3.51 -20.89 7.73
N GLU A 140 -4.65 -20.69 8.41
CA GLU A 140 -5.77 -21.64 8.40
C GLU A 140 -6.29 -21.99 6.99
N PRO A 141 -6.43 -21.07 6.02
CA PRO A 141 -6.86 -21.41 4.67
C PRO A 141 -5.95 -22.42 3.98
N TRP A 142 -4.65 -22.42 4.26
CA TRP A 142 -3.67 -23.33 3.65
C TRP A 142 -3.78 -24.78 4.14
N LYS A 143 -4.65 -25.09 5.10
CA LYS A 143 -5.06 -26.49 5.36
C LYS A 143 -5.78 -27.11 4.17
N MET A 144 -6.31 -26.29 3.26
CA MET A 144 -6.94 -26.72 1.99
C MET A 144 -5.98 -26.45 0.82
N GLU A 145 -4.82 -27.12 0.79
CA GLU A 145 -3.72 -26.87 -0.13
C GLU A 145 -4.13 -26.81 -1.62
N HIS A 146 -4.93 -27.78 -2.09
CA HIS A 146 -5.41 -27.81 -3.48
C HIS A 146 -6.24 -26.56 -3.83
N ARG A 147 -7.10 -26.09 -2.91
CA ARG A 147 -7.90 -24.88 -3.10
C ARG A 147 -7.01 -23.66 -3.18
N MET A 148 -6.12 -23.50 -2.21
CA MET A 148 -5.26 -22.32 -2.13
C MET A 148 -4.29 -22.25 -3.29
N LEU A 149 -3.68 -23.35 -3.67
CA LEU A 149 -2.76 -23.41 -4.79
C LEU A 149 -3.46 -23.12 -6.13
N ARG A 150 -4.69 -23.61 -6.30
CA ARG A 150 -5.52 -23.27 -7.45
C ARG A 150 -5.83 -21.77 -7.51
N HIS A 151 -6.14 -21.13 -6.38
CA HIS A 151 -6.37 -19.70 -6.32
C HIS A 151 -5.11 -18.92 -6.76
N LYS A 152 -3.93 -19.31 -6.27
CA LYS A 152 -2.66 -18.70 -6.68
C LYS A 152 -2.42 -18.85 -8.18
N ALA A 153 -2.57 -20.05 -8.70
CA ALA A 153 -2.38 -20.32 -10.13
C ALA A 153 -3.36 -19.50 -10.99
N LEU A 154 -4.63 -19.35 -10.58
CA LEU A 154 -5.60 -18.53 -11.29
C LEU A 154 -5.21 -17.06 -11.32
N ILE A 155 -4.80 -16.50 -10.17
CA ILE A 155 -4.41 -15.09 -10.05
C ILE A 155 -3.23 -14.78 -10.98
N GLN A 156 -2.16 -15.57 -10.89
CA GLN A 156 -0.97 -15.33 -11.71
C GLN A 156 -1.24 -15.60 -13.20
N CYS A 157 -2.02 -16.63 -13.54
CA CYS A 157 -2.40 -16.88 -14.91
C CYS A 157 -3.26 -15.75 -15.50
N SER A 158 -4.19 -15.20 -14.72
CA SER A 158 -5.04 -14.07 -15.13
C SER A 158 -4.22 -12.80 -15.40
N ARG A 159 -3.21 -12.51 -14.58
CA ARG A 159 -2.27 -11.41 -14.82
C ARG A 159 -1.53 -11.53 -16.14
N VAL A 160 -0.99 -12.72 -16.40
CA VAL A 160 -0.27 -12.98 -17.65
C VAL A 160 -1.22 -13.00 -18.85
N ALA A 161 -2.41 -13.57 -18.70
CA ALA A 161 -3.37 -13.69 -19.78
C ALA A 161 -3.96 -12.34 -20.20
N PHE A 162 -4.27 -11.46 -19.26
CA PHE A 162 -5.05 -10.25 -19.50
C PHE A 162 -4.33 -8.94 -19.18
N GLY A 163 -3.13 -9.00 -18.61
CA GLY A 163 -2.32 -7.83 -18.32
C GLY A 163 -2.75 -7.04 -17.08
N PHE A 164 -3.45 -7.67 -16.13
CA PHE A 164 -3.84 -7.00 -14.88
C PHE A 164 -2.62 -6.59 -14.07
N SER A 165 -2.59 -5.34 -13.62
CA SER A 165 -1.47 -4.74 -12.90
C SER A 165 -1.95 -3.75 -11.82
N GLY A 166 -1.08 -3.39 -10.87
CA GLY A 166 -1.41 -2.40 -9.83
C GLY A 166 -2.41 -2.89 -8.77
N ILE A 167 -2.78 -4.16 -8.80
CA ILE A 167 -3.63 -4.84 -7.82
C ILE A 167 -2.93 -6.11 -7.35
N VAL A 168 -3.11 -6.44 -6.07
CA VAL A 168 -2.46 -7.60 -5.43
C VAL A 168 -3.50 -8.51 -4.79
N ASP A 169 -3.12 -9.75 -4.48
CA ASP A 169 -3.93 -10.61 -3.62
C ASP A 169 -3.59 -10.39 -2.11
N ASP A 170 -4.38 -11.01 -1.23
CA ASP A 170 -4.21 -10.90 0.24
C ASP A 170 -2.81 -11.25 0.73
N GLU A 171 -2.20 -12.27 0.17
CA GLU A 171 -0.90 -12.77 0.63
C GLU A 171 0.25 -11.94 0.08
N GLU A 172 0.14 -11.46 -1.14
CA GLU A 172 1.08 -10.48 -1.70
C GLU A 172 1.04 -9.18 -0.90
N ALA A 173 -0.16 -8.70 -0.56
CA ALA A 173 -0.33 -7.52 0.29
C ALA A 173 0.31 -7.70 1.68
N ALA A 174 0.17 -8.89 2.28
CA ALA A 174 0.81 -9.20 3.55
C ALA A 174 2.34 -9.15 3.45
N THR A 175 2.92 -9.67 2.35
CA THR A 175 4.37 -9.62 2.09
C THR A 175 4.85 -8.18 1.89
N LEU A 176 4.09 -7.36 1.14
CA LEU A 176 4.43 -5.94 0.94
C LEU A 176 4.43 -5.13 2.24
N ARG A 177 3.65 -5.55 3.24
CA ARG A 177 3.69 -4.95 4.58
C ARG A 177 5.02 -5.19 5.29
N ASP A 178 5.70 -6.32 5.02
CA ASP A 178 6.94 -6.69 5.68
C ASP A 178 8.19 -6.17 4.97
N VAL A 179 8.11 -5.82 3.69
CA VAL A 179 9.24 -5.47 2.81
C VAL A 179 9.10 -4.05 2.24
N THR A 180 8.76 -3.04 3.03
CA THR A 180 8.84 -1.66 2.54
C THR A 180 10.31 -1.25 2.47
N PRO A 181 10.91 -1.04 1.28
CA PRO A 181 12.23 -0.44 1.20
C PRO A 181 12.17 0.97 1.79
N PRO A 182 13.25 1.44 2.44
CA PRO A 182 13.33 2.83 2.85
C PRO A 182 13.07 3.75 1.63
N PRO A 183 12.49 4.94 1.83
CA PRO A 183 12.20 5.85 0.72
C PRO A 183 13.48 6.04 -0.10
N ALA A 184 13.38 5.82 -1.42
CA ALA A 184 14.50 5.96 -2.32
C ALA A 184 15.12 7.34 -2.12
N ALA A 185 16.36 7.38 -1.65
CA ALA A 185 17.14 8.62 -1.56
C ALA A 185 17.11 9.28 -2.94
N VAL A 186 16.58 10.49 -3.00
CA VAL A 186 16.58 11.30 -4.21
C VAL A 186 18.04 11.55 -4.56
N ILE A 187 18.56 10.83 -5.55
CA ILE A 187 19.92 11.05 -6.06
C ILE A 187 19.88 12.40 -6.79
N PRO A 188 20.57 13.42 -6.32
CA PRO A 188 20.68 14.65 -7.08
C PRO A 188 21.47 14.33 -8.35
N THR A 189 20.84 14.46 -9.50
CA THR A 189 21.49 14.30 -10.81
C THR A 189 22.41 15.51 -11.04
N THR A 190 23.64 15.42 -10.56
CA THR A 190 24.71 16.31 -10.99
C THR A 190 25.43 15.64 -12.16
N VAL A 191 25.19 16.17 -13.34
CA VAL A 191 25.89 15.75 -14.57
C VAL A 191 27.32 16.26 -14.49
N GLU A 192 28.28 15.41 -14.13
CA GLU A 192 29.71 15.66 -14.35
C GLU A 192 30.29 14.70 -15.39
N LYS A 193 31.07 15.28 -16.30
CA LYS A 193 31.74 14.64 -17.45
C LYS A 193 32.81 13.62 -17.00
N PRO A 194 33.12 12.61 -17.81
CA PRO A 194 34.00 11.52 -17.41
C PRO A 194 35.48 11.93 -17.41
N LYS A 195 36.19 11.63 -16.31
CA LYS A 195 37.66 11.59 -16.24
C LYS A 195 38.15 10.16 -16.00
N LYS A 196 39.28 9.89 -16.67
CA LYS A 196 39.99 8.61 -16.86
C LYS A 196 40.36 7.89 -15.57
N ALA A 197 40.36 6.56 -15.70
CA ALA A 197 40.78 5.56 -14.74
C ALA A 197 42.25 5.66 -14.29
N THR A 198 42.47 5.45 -12.99
CA THR A 198 43.70 4.84 -12.44
C THR A 198 43.34 3.97 -11.21
N ARG A 199 43.96 2.81 -11.13
CA ARG A 199 43.80 1.71 -10.15
C ARG A 199 44.96 1.74 -9.15
N PRO A 200 45.00 0.92 -8.10
CA PRO A 200 44.23 0.92 -6.82
C PRO A 200 45.17 1.11 -5.60
N ALA A 201 44.61 1.40 -4.44
CA ALA A 201 45.30 1.15 -3.15
C ALA A 201 44.30 0.93 -2.01
N LYS A 202 44.45 -0.25 -1.43
CA LYS A 202 44.38 -0.65 -0.01
C LYS A 202 43.12 -0.28 0.84
N GLU A 203 42.43 -1.34 1.24
CA GLU A 203 41.37 -1.40 2.25
C GLU A 203 41.88 -1.00 3.64
N GLU A 204 41.12 -0.14 4.33
CA GLU A 204 41.11 0.00 5.77
C GLU A 204 39.66 -0.17 6.29
N PRO A 205 39.45 -0.64 7.52
CA PRO A 205 38.18 -1.24 7.95
C PRO A 205 37.09 -0.21 8.20
N VAL A 206 35.88 -0.52 7.71
CA VAL A 206 34.67 0.26 7.92
C VAL A 206 34.14 -0.02 9.33
N GLU A 207 34.05 1.02 10.14
CA GLU A 207 33.37 1.05 11.42
C GLU A 207 31.87 0.81 11.21
N GLU A 208 31.28 -0.19 11.88
CA GLU A 208 29.86 -0.48 11.89
C GLU A 208 29.08 0.69 12.50
N SER A 209 28.34 1.44 11.69
CA SER A 209 27.37 2.42 12.17
C SER A 209 26.14 1.68 12.73
N GLN A 210 25.84 1.91 14.00
CA GLN A 210 24.64 1.44 14.69
C GLN A 210 23.36 1.97 13.99
N PRO A 211 22.26 1.23 13.96
CA PRO A 211 21.01 1.70 13.38
C PRO A 211 20.48 2.93 14.15
N GLU A 212 20.19 4.00 13.44
CA GLU A 212 19.58 5.21 14.02
C GLU A 212 18.21 4.86 14.61
N GLU A 213 18.05 5.14 15.90
CA GLU A 213 16.77 4.96 16.60
C GLU A 213 15.71 5.91 16.02
N SER A 214 14.45 5.44 15.95
CA SER A 214 13.35 6.27 15.45
C SER A 214 13.20 7.55 16.31
N PRO A 215 12.84 8.71 15.70
CA PRO A 215 12.69 9.98 16.41
C PRO A 215 11.75 9.89 17.63
N HIS A 216 10.67 9.12 17.54
CA HIS A 216 9.74 8.89 18.66
C HIS A 216 10.40 8.14 19.81
N VAL A 217 11.25 7.15 19.53
CA VAL A 217 11.99 6.41 20.57
C VAL A 217 13.00 7.33 21.25
N THR A 218 13.71 8.15 20.49
CA THR A 218 14.65 9.13 20.99
C THR A 218 13.96 10.17 21.88
N LEU A 219 12.81 10.70 21.42
CA LEU A 219 12.01 11.65 22.19
C LEU A 219 11.49 11.02 23.49
N GLY A 220 10.97 9.79 23.43
CA GLY A 220 10.50 9.07 24.61
C GLY A 220 11.58 8.88 25.67
N LYS A 221 12.81 8.56 25.25
CA LYS A 221 13.98 8.47 26.16
C LYS A 221 14.29 9.83 26.79
N LEU A 222 14.36 10.91 26.01
CA LEU A 222 14.65 12.24 26.52
C LEU A 222 13.61 12.75 27.53
N ILE A 223 12.33 12.45 27.30
CA ILE A 223 11.25 12.75 28.26
C ILE A 223 11.47 12.00 29.56
N SER A 224 11.74 10.69 29.49
CA SER A 224 11.99 9.84 30.65
C SER A 224 13.23 10.29 31.44
N ASP A 225 14.34 10.54 30.76
CA ASP A 225 15.62 10.94 31.38
C ASP A 225 15.54 12.30 32.09
N ASN A 226 14.68 13.19 31.57
CA ASN A 226 14.46 14.51 32.17
C ASN A 226 13.29 14.54 33.18
N GLN A 227 12.64 13.39 33.45
CA GLN A 227 11.48 13.26 34.34
C GLN A 227 10.31 14.21 33.98
N LEU A 228 10.08 14.40 32.67
CA LEU A 228 9.03 15.25 32.11
C LEU A 228 7.79 14.40 31.75
N THR A 229 6.64 15.06 31.57
CA THR A 229 5.46 14.39 30.99
C THR A 229 5.31 14.75 29.53
N ALA A 230 4.69 13.86 28.76
CA ALA A 230 4.41 14.11 27.34
C ALA A 230 3.51 15.34 27.13
N GLY A 231 2.59 15.60 28.06
CA GLY A 231 1.72 16.78 28.04
C GLY A 231 2.51 18.08 28.22
N ASP A 232 3.41 18.13 29.21
CA ASP A 232 4.23 19.33 29.45
C ASP A 232 5.13 19.66 28.25
N VAL A 233 5.63 18.61 27.56
CA VAL A 233 6.46 18.80 26.35
C VAL A 233 5.62 19.30 25.18
N LEU A 234 4.39 18.84 25.00
CA LEU A 234 3.44 19.35 24.00
C LEU A 234 3.15 20.84 24.21
N ASP A 235 2.78 21.20 25.46
CA ASP A 235 2.44 22.57 25.82
C ASP A 235 3.64 23.52 25.62
N ALA A 236 4.85 23.07 26.00
CA ALA A 236 6.05 23.87 25.83
C ALA A 236 6.48 23.99 24.35
N ALA A 237 6.28 22.95 23.54
CA ALA A 237 6.55 22.98 22.11
C ALA A 237 5.61 23.94 21.37
N GLU A 238 4.32 23.94 21.71
CA GLU A 238 3.33 24.89 21.18
C GLU A 238 3.71 26.34 21.55
N GLN A 239 4.06 26.59 22.82
CA GLN A 239 4.53 27.90 23.28
C GLN A 239 5.84 28.33 22.60
N GLY A 240 6.68 27.37 22.24
CA GLY A 240 7.91 27.57 21.45
C GLY A 240 7.67 27.86 19.97
N GLY A 241 6.42 27.81 19.51
CA GLY A 241 6.04 28.10 18.13
C GLY A 241 6.13 26.92 17.17
N ILE A 242 6.26 25.69 17.69
CA ILE A 242 6.19 24.47 16.87
C ILE A 242 4.72 24.19 16.54
N PHE A 243 4.41 24.06 15.26
CA PHE A 243 3.07 23.78 14.80
C PHE A 243 2.74 22.28 14.99
N LEU A 244 1.89 21.97 15.99
CA LEU A 244 1.49 20.62 16.34
C LEU A 244 -0.01 20.53 16.64
N ASP A 245 -0.58 19.32 16.60
CA ASP A 245 -1.98 19.08 16.97
C ASP A 245 -2.06 18.66 18.44
N THR A 246 -2.48 19.59 19.29
CA THR A 246 -2.63 19.34 20.74
C THR A 246 -3.74 18.36 21.09
N ALA A 247 -4.61 18.00 20.13
CA ALA A 247 -5.68 17.02 20.34
C ALA A 247 -5.19 15.56 20.27
N ILE A 248 -3.98 15.32 19.76
CA ILE A 248 -3.40 13.98 19.66
C ILE A 248 -2.20 13.81 20.60
N PRO A 249 -1.98 12.61 21.16
CA PRO A 249 -0.84 12.34 22.04
C PRO A 249 0.50 12.56 21.33
N LEU A 250 1.53 12.95 22.09
CA LEU A 250 2.87 13.22 21.57
C LEU A 250 3.46 12.03 20.77
N ILE A 251 3.14 10.79 21.15
CA ILE A 251 3.60 9.58 20.49
C ILE A 251 2.95 9.38 19.11
N ASP A 252 1.80 10.01 18.87
CA ASP A 252 1.04 9.91 17.62
C ASP A 252 1.26 11.14 16.71
N GLN A 253 2.09 12.10 17.13
CA GLN A 253 2.44 13.25 16.31
C GLN A 253 3.22 12.81 15.06
N PRO A 254 3.08 13.53 13.92
CA PRO A 254 3.88 13.28 12.72
C PRO A 254 5.39 13.31 12.98
N GLU A 255 6.15 12.48 12.27
CA GLU A 255 7.58 12.31 12.49
C GLU A 255 8.39 13.61 12.27
N ASP A 256 7.97 14.46 11.34
CA ASP A 256 8.54 15.76 11.07
C ASP A 256 8.37 16.72 12.27
N VAL A 257 7.21 16.72 12.91
CA VAL A 257 6.93 17.46 14.15
C VAL A 257 7.80 16.95 15.29
N VAL A 258 7.94 15.63 15.44
CA VAL A 258 8.81 15.03 16.47
C VAL A 258 10.28 15.40 16.24
N ARG A 259 10.75 15.43 14.99
CA ARG A 259 12.10 15.89 14.65
C ARG A 259 12.30 17.37 14.96
N GLU A 260 11.31 18.22 14.75
CA GLU A 260 11.35 19.63 15.10
C GLU A 260 11.43 19.84 16.63
N ILE A 261 10.65 19.06 17.40
CA ILE A 261 10.73 19.02 18.86
C ILE A 261 12.13 18.59 19.33
N LEU A 262 12.68 17.53 18.73
CA LEU A 262 14.04 17.05 19.05
C LEU A 262 15.12 18.10 18.72
N THR A 263 14.98 18.81 17.60
CA THR A 263 15.92 19.87 17.21
C THR A 263 15.86 21.05 18.17
N SER A 264 14.67 21.34 18.72
CA SER A 264 14.42 22.45 19.63
C SER A 264 14.45 22.02 21.11
N TRP A 265 14.88 20.80 21.42
CA TRP A 265 14.77 20.17 22.74
C TRP A 265 15.33 21.01 23.89
N ASP A 266 16.54 21.55 23.72
CA ASP A 266 17.20 22.35 24.76
C ASP A 266 16.41 23.64 25.08
N ALA A 267 15.82 24.26 24.07
CA ALA A 267 14.98 25.45 24.22
C ALA A 267 13.67 25.10 24.96
N ILE A 268 13.02 24.00 24.60
CA ILE A 268 11.80 23.50 25.25
C ILE A 268 12.03 23.20 26.72
N VAL A 269 13.11 22.48 27.06
CA VAL A 269 13.48 22.16 28.45
C VAL A 269 13.82 23.41 29.22
N ALA A 270 14.48 24.39 28.62
CA ALA A 270 14.80 25.67 29.25
C ALA A 270 13.54 26.49 29.58
N MET A 271 12.54 26.50 28.69
CA MET A 271 11.24 27.13 28.94
C MET A 271 10.49 26.50 30.09
N MET A 272 10.47 25.16 30.14
CA MET A 272 9.83 24.41 31.24
C MET A 272 10.49 24.63 32.60
N LYS A 273 11.82 24.71 32.64
CA LYS A 273 12.59 24.95 33.88
C LYS A 273 12.61 26.43 34.30
N GLY A 274 12.42 27.36 33.36
CA GLY A 274 12.36 28.78 33.61
C GLY A 274 11.02 29.36 34.04
N GLY A 275 9.93 28.60 33.86
CA GLY A 275 8.57 28.95 34.27
C GLY A 275 8.20 28.70 35.74
N ALA A 276 9.10 28.13 36.53
CA ALA A 276 8.91 27.92 37.98
C ALA A 276 9.53 29.07 38.76
N LYS A 277 8.85 30.23 38.77
CA LYS A 277 9.05 31.31 39.75
C LYS A 277 7.70 31.89 40.15
#